data_fd443a79008809cab8240273a95bb1ef
#
_entry.id   fd443a79008809cab8240273a95bb1ef
#
_cell.length_a   1.000
_cell.length_b   1.000
_cell.length_c   1.000
_cell.angle_alpha   90.00
_cell.angle_beta   90.00
_cell.angle_gamma   90.00
#
_symmetry.space_group_name_H-M   'P 1'
#
loop_
_entity.id
_entity.type
_entity.pdbx_description
1 polymer ?
#
loop_
_entity_poly.entity_id
_entity_poly.type
_entity_poly.pdbx_seq_one_letter_code
_entity_poly.pdbx_strand_id
1 'polypeptide(L)'
;HTCKAVIPEMKKNNWGRIVNLGGLSAHITAIGRAHVITSKSAVVGFSRALAMEYAEVGITVNTVVPGLIDTVRGASAGRSLVHPSHSNPPIGRKGYPVEVATMISNLCGPNSDFITGQTIHVNGGSYFP
;
A
#
# COMPACT_ATOMS: atom_id res chain seq x y z
N HIS A 1 2.31 -11.69 -10.45
CA HIS A 1 1.53 -12.24 -11.58
C HIS A 1 0.47 -11.24 -12.09
N THR A 2 -0.33 -10.62 -11.24
CA THR A 2 -1.41 -9.69 -11.63
C THR A 2 -0.89 -8.53 -12.49
N CYS A 3 0.17 -7.82 -12.07
CA CYS A 3 0.74 -6.72 -12.86
C CYS A 3 1.17 -7.18 -14.25
N LYS A 4 1.83 -8.36 -14.34
CA LYS A 4 2.25 -8.92 -15.64
C LYS A 4 1.06 -9.16 -16.57
N ALA A 5 -0.10 -9.51 -16.04
CA ALA A 5 -1.30 -9.78 -16.83
C ALA A 5 -1.99 -8.51 -17.34
N VAL A 6 -1.99 -7.42 -16.55
CA VAL A 6 -2.74 -6.20 -16.89
C VAL A 6 -1.93 -5.14 -17.65
N ILE A 7 -0.62 -5.07 -17.43
CA ILE A 7 0.26 -4.07 -18.04
C ILE A 7 0.20 -4.07 -19.58
N PRO A 8 0.19 -5.21 -20.31
CA PRO A 8 0.12 -5.19 -21.76
C PRO A 8 -1.10 -4.45 -22.29
N GLU A 9 -2.26 -4.60 -21.66
CA GLU A 9 -3.47 -3.92 -22.08
C GLU A 9 -3.45 -2.43 -21.69
N MET A 10 -2.95 -2.10 -20.51
CA MET A 10 -2.75 -0.71 -20.08
C MET A 10 -1.81 0.04 -21.04
N LYS A 11 -0.73 -0.61 -21.51
CA LYS A 11 0.18 -0.04 -22.51
C LYS A 11 -0.50 0.30 -23.83
N LYS A 12 -1.36 -0.59 -24.34
CA LYS A 12 -2.10 -0.34 -25.60
C LYS A 12 -3.00 0.89 -25.49
N ASN A 13 -3.56 1.11 -24.29
CA ASN A 13 -4.46 2.23 -24.05
C ASN A 13 -3.73 3.51 -23.64
N ASN A 14 -2.39 3.49 -23.49
CA ASN A 14 -1.58 4.58 -22.92
C ASN A 14 -2.17 5.13 -21.61
N TRP A 15 -2.75 4.24 -20.82
CA TRP A 15 -3.37 4.56 -19.54
C TRP A 15 -3.42 3.33 -18.63
N GLY A 16 -3.07 3.52 -17.38
CA GLY A 16 -3.20 2.48 -16.36
C GLY A 16 -2.99 3.01 -14.96
N ARG A 17 -3.62 2.34 -14.00
CA ARG A 17 -3.49 2.62 -12.57
C ARG A 17 -3.25 1.33 -11.82
N ILE A 18 -2.11 1.24 -11.15
CA ILE A 18 -1.77 0.10 -10.30
C ILE A 18 -1.57 0.65 -8.89
N VAL A 19 -2.38 0.17 -7.95
CA VAL A 19 -2.24 0.50 -6.54
C VAL A 19 -1.98 -0.78 -5.76
N ASN A 20 -0.77 -0.93 -5.26
CA ASN A 20 -0.37 -2.06 -4.45
C ASN A 20 -0.66 -1.79 -2.97
N LEU A 21 -1.14 -2.81 -2.25
CA LEU A 21 -1.39 -2.72 -0.83
C LEU A 21 -0.15 -3.15 -0.04
N GLY A 22 0.58 -2.16 0.45
CA GLY A 22 1.73 -2.36 1.32
C GLY A 22 1.33 -2.75 2.73
N GLY A 23 2.00 -2.23 3.69
CA GLY A 23 1.72 -2.40 5.11
C GLY A 23 2.75 -1.68 5.96
N LEU A 24 2.31 -1.19 7.10
CA LEU A 24 3.17 -0.45 8.03
C LEU A 24 4.44 -1.23 8.41
N SER A 25 4.38 -2.57 8.39
CA SER A 25 5.53 -3.47 8.63
C SER A 25 6.69 -3.28 7.63
N ALA A 26 6.49 -2.63 6.49
CA ALA A 26 7.60 -2.28 5.58
C ALA A 26 8.50 -1.17 6.15
N HIS A 27 7.99 -0.39 7.09
CA HIS A 27 8.61 0.83 7.59
C HIS A 27 8.99 0.75 9.06
N ILE A 28 8.35 -0.15 9.81
CA ILE A 28 8.61 -0.39 11.23
C ILE A 28 8.94 -1.87 11.45
N THR A 29 9.84 -2.12 12.39
CA THR A 29 10.29 -3.47 12.70
C THR A 29 9.48 -4.11 13.81
N ALA A 30 9.41 -5.46 13.81
CA ALA A 30 8.86 -6.25 14.89
C ALA A 30 9.58 -7.59 15.00
N ILE A 31 9.80 -8.06 16.23
CA ILE A 31 10.45 -9.35 16.49
C ILE A 31 9.61 -10.49 15.89
N GLY A 32 10.29 -11.47 15.28
CA GLY A 32 9.65 -12.64 14.69
C GLY A 32 8.89 -12.38 13.38
N ARG A 33 9.02 -11.20 12.77
CA ARG A 33 8.28 -10.82 11.55
C ARG A 33 9.13 -10.59 10.31
N ALA A 34 10.33 -11.12 10.25
CA ALA A 34 11.24 -10.92 9.12
C ALA A 34 10.57 -11.21 7.76
N HIS A 35 9.82 -12.31 7.64
CA HIS A 35 9.10 -12.68 6.41
C HIS A 35 8.03 -11.66 6.01
N VAL A 36 7.28 -11.11 6.96
CA VAL A 36 6.26 -10.06 6.69
C VAL A 36 6.94 -8.76 6.28
N ILE A 37 7.97 -8.35 7.03
CA ILE A 37 8.74 -7.13 6.77
C ILE A 37 9.34 -7.19 5.37
N THR A 38 10.05 -8.29 5.05
CA THR A 38 10.65 -8.48 3.73
C THR A 38 9.61 -8.43 2.61
N SER A 39 8.49 -9.13 2.76
CA SER A 39 7.45 -9.14 1.72
C SER A 39 6.82 -7.77 1.51
N LYS A 40 6.55 -7.02 2.57
CA LYS A 40 5.94 -5.68 2.47
C LYS A 40 6.94 -4.63 1.96
N SER A 41 8.22 -4.74 2.32
CA SER A 41 9.28 -3.89 1.76
C SER A 41 9.48 -4.17 0.27
N ALA A 42 9.42 -5.44 -0.13
CA ALA A 42 9.50 -5.82 -1.54
C ALA A 42 8.39 -5.20 -2.38
N VAL A 43 7.16 -5.10 -1.86
CA VAL A 43 6.04 -4.44 -2.55
C VAL A 43 6.36 -2.97 -2.85
N VAL A 44 6.98 -2.25 -1.92
CA VAL A 44 7.37 -0.85 -2.11
C VAL A 44 8.43 -0.72 -3.21
N GLY A 45 9.49 -1.52 -3.14
CA GLY A 45 10.55 -1.52 -4.17
C GLY A 45 10.02 -1.91 -5.54
N PHE A 46 9.18 -2.95 -5.61
CA PHE A 46 8.53 -3.40 -6.83
C PHE A 46 7.64 -2.30 -7.46
N SER A 47 6.86 -1.60 -6.65
CA SER A 47 6.00 -0.52 -7.15
C SER A 47 6.81 0.64 -7.73
N ARG A 48 7.93 1.01 -7.10
CA ARG A 48 8.84 2.05 -7.61
C ARG A 48 9.48 1.65 -8.93
N ALA A 49 9.91 0.40 -9.06
CA ALA A 49 10.48 -0.12 -10.30
C ALA A 49 9.47 -0.04 -11.44
N LEU A 50 8.26 -0.56 -11.24
CA LEU A 50 7.20 -0.50 -12.26
C LEU A 50 6.80 0.94 -12.59
N ALA A 51 6.75 1.83 -11.60
CA ALA A 51 6.46 3.25 -11.84
C ALA A 51 7.47 3.87 -12.80
N MET A 52 8.76 3.59 -12.62
CA MET A 52 9.81 4.08 -13.52
C MET A 52 9.72 3.44 -14.92
N GLU A 53 9.47 2.13 -14.99
CA GLU A 53 9.41 1.41 -16.27
C GLU A 53 8.24 1.85 -17.17
N TYR A 54 7.13 2.27 -16.58
CA TYR A 54 5.87 2.46 -17.33
C TYR A 54 5.31 3.89 -17.28
N ALA A 55 6.01 4.84 -16.68
CA ALA A 55 5.57 6.23 -16.60
C ALA A 55 5.31 6.85 -17.99
N GLU A 56 6.21 6.63 -18.94
CA GLU A 56 6.13 7.20 -20.29
C GLU A 56 4.93 6.70 -21.11
N VAL A 57 4.35 5.57 -20.71
CA VAL A 57 3.16 4.99 -21.36
C VAL A 57 1.88 5.23 -20.56
N GLY A 58 1.87 6.26 -19.71
CA GLY A 58 0.68 6.71 -18.99
C GLY A 58 0.20 5.77 -17.86
N ILE A 59 1.07 4.87 -17.36
CA ILE A 59 0.73 3.97 -16.26
C ILE A 59 1.34 4.52 -14.97
N THR A 60 0.51 4.78 -13.97
CA THR A 60 0.99 5.11 -12.62
C THR A 60 0.96 3.88 -11.72
N VAL A 61 1.97 3.77 -10.86
CA VAL A 61 2.08 2.66 -9.90
C VAL A 61 2.41 3.23 -8.54
N ASN A 62 1.52 3.03 -7.57
CA ASN A 62 1.68 3.54 -6.21
C ASN A 62 1.46 2.44 -5.17
N THR A 63 1.94 2.69 -3.96
CA THR A 63 1.71 1.80 -2.81
C THR A 63 0.92 2.55 -1.74
N VAL A 64 -0.22 2.01 -1.32
CA VAL A 64 -0.95 2.48 -0.14
C VAL A 64 -0.52 1.63 1.06
N VAL A 65 -0.17 2.26 2.15
CA VAL A 65 0.31 1.64 3.39
C VAL A 65 -0.69 1.90 4.51
N PRO A 66 -1.61 0.95 4.77
CA PRO A 66 -2.51 1.05 5.91
C PRO A 66 -1.77 0.90 7.23
N GLY A 67 -2.21 1.66 8.23
CA GLY A 67 -1.84 1.45 9.62
C GLY A 67 -2.72 0.41 10.31
N LEU A 68 -3.10 0.68 11.56
CA LEU A 68 -4.02 -0.15 12.31
C LEU A 68 -5.46 0.11 11.86
N ILE A 69 -6.02 -0.79 11.07
CA ILE A 69 -7.37 -0.70 10.52
C ILE A 69 -8.32 -1.64 11.28
N ASP A 70 -9.51 -1.14 11.57
CA ASP A 70 -10.55 -1.91 12.26
C ASP A 70 -11.22 -2.88 11.29
N THR A 71 -10.73 -4.12 11.31
CA THR A 71 -11.18 -5.22 10.45
C THR A 71 -11.45 -6.47 11.27
N VAL A 72 -12.44 -7.25 10.84
CA VAL A 72 -12.66 -8.59 11.39
C VAL A 72 -11.64 -9.54 10.77
N ARG A 73 -10.80 -10.14 11.60
CA ARG A 73 -9.87 -11.18 11.16
C ARG A 73 -10.55 -12.54 11.15
N GLY A 74 -10.42 -13.27 10.05
CA GLY A 74 -10.83 -14.68 10.01
C GLY A 74 -10.06 -15.54 11.03
N ALA A 75 -10.67 -16.62 11.50
CA ALA A 75 -10.08 -17.53 12.50
C ALA A 75 -8.70 -18.10 12.08
N SER A 76 -8.45 -18.23 10.77
CA SER A 76 -7.18 -18.70 10.21
C SER A 76 -6.06 -17.65 10.17
N ALA A 77 -6.34 -16.40 10.48
CA ALA A 77 -5.40 -15.29 10.29
C ALA A 77 -4.33 -15.15 11.39
N GLY A 78 -4.16 -16.12 12.27
CA GLY A 78 -3.16 -16.11 13.35
C GLY A 78 -3.31 -14.89 14.30
N ARG A 79 -2.61 -14.95 15.44
CA ARG A 79 -2.59 -13.82 16.39
C ARG A 79 -1.90 -12.61 15.77
N SER A 80 -2.57 -11.45 15.78
CA SER A 80 -1.91 -10.19 15.46
C SER A 80 -0.99 -9.80 16.61
N LEU A 81 0.30 -10.01 16.42
CA LEU A 81 1.31 -9.43 17.29
C LEU A 81 1.49 -7.96 16.88
N VAL A 82 0.56 -7.10 17.26
CA VAL A 82 0.75 -5.65 17.14
C VAL A 82 1.77 -5.26 18.21
N HIS A 83 2.84 -4.59 17.80
CA HIS A 83 3.77 -4.03 18.79
C HIS A 83 3.01 -3.05 19.68
N PRO A 84 3.20 -3.04 21.00
CA PRO A 84 2.47 -2.16 21.92
C PRO A 84 2.51 -0.68 21.52
N SER A 85 3.61 -0.20 20.94
CA SER A 85 3.74 1.19 20.45
C SER A 85 2.84 1.53 19.26
N HIS A 86 2.19 0.54 18.62
CA HIS A 86 1.30 0.75 17.48
C HIS A 86 -0.15 0.41 17.80
N SER A 87 -0.46 0.11 19.05
CA SER A 87 -1.82 -0.24 19.49
C SER A 87 -2.77 0.95 19.52
N ASN A 88 -2.24 2.16 19.53
CA ASN A 88 -3.04 3.40 19.58
C ASN A 88 -2.41 4.45 18.64
N PRO A 89 -2.93 4.61 17.41
CA PRO A 89 -2.45 5.66 16.51
C PRO A 89 -2.62 7.05 17.14
N PRO A 90 -1.74 8.03 16.86
CA PRO A 90 -1.85 9.40 17.38
C PRO A 90 -3.21 10.07 17.17
N ILE A 91 -3.93 9.72 16.09
CA ILE A 91 -5.30 10.19 15.84
C ILE A 91 -6.34 9.68 16.87
N GLY A 92 -5.95 8.81 17.81
CA GLY A 92 -6.78 8.33 18.91
C GLY A 92 -7.73 7.18 18.60
N ARG A 93 -7.75 6.64 17.36
CA ARG A 93 -8.60 5.54 16.95
C ARG A 93 -7.95 4.67 15.86
N LYS A 94 -8.48 3.49 15.66
CA LYS A 94 -8.18 2.72 14.44
C LYS A 94 -8.77 3.40 13.20
N GLY A 95 -8.13 3.21 12.06
CA GLY A 95 -8.70 3.59 10.77
C GLY A 95 -9.84 2.66 10.36
N TYR A 96 -10.71 3.15 9.50
CA TYR A 96 -11.76 2.33 8.88
C TYR A 96 -11.34 1.85 7.49
N PRO A 97 -11.80 0.68 7.02
CA PRO A 97 -11.51 0.18 5.68
C PRO A 97 -11.83 1.19 4.57
N VAL A 98 -12.90 1.97 4.74
CA VAL A 98 -13.30 3.00 3.77
C VAL A 98 -12.25 4.11 3.62
N GLU A 99 -11.48 4.44 4.66
CA GLU A 99 -10.44 5.47 4.57
C GLU A 99 -9.28 5.01 3.67
N VAL A 100 -8.95 3.73 3.72
CA VAL A 100 -7.98 3.11 2.81
C VAL A 100 -8.54 3.01 1.39
N ALA A 101 -9.79 2.58 1.25
CA ALA A 101 -10.46 2.44 -0.03
C ALA A 101 -10.60 3.79 -0.76
N THR A 102 -10.90 4.86 -0.04
CA THR A 102 -10.97 6.22 -0.58
C THR A 102 -9.63 6.66 -1.15
N MET A 103 -8.53 6.40 -0.45
CA MET A 103 -7.19 6.72 -0.98
C MET A 103 -6.88 5.93 -2.25
N ILE A 104 -7.20 4.63 -2.27
CA ILE A 104 -7.02 3.80 -3.48
C ILE A 104 -7.86 4.34 -4.63
N SER A 105 -9.12 4.65 -4.38
CA SER A 105 -10.04 5.21 -5.38
C SER A 105 -9.51 6.52 -5.97
N ASN A 106 -9.00 7.42 -5.12
CA ASN A 106 -8.40 8.67 -5.57
C ASN A 106 -7.19 8.43 -6.48
N LEU A 107 -6.31 7.50 -6.12
CA LEU A 107 -5.14 7.16 -6.93
C LEU A 107 -5.50 6.47 -8.26
N CYS A 108 -6.66 5.84 -8.34
CA CYS A 108 -7.19 5.28 -9.57
C CYS A 108 -7.97 6.30 -10.42
N GLY A 109 -8.25 7.46 -9.88
CA GLY A 109 -9.03 8.51 -10.54
C GLY A 109 -8.23 9.35 -11.55
N PRO A 110 -8.94 10.18 -12.33
CA PRO A 110 -8.33 10.99 -13.39
C PRO A 110 -7.44 12.13 -12.88
N ASN A 111 -7.56 12.52 -11.61
CA ASN A 111 -6.81 13.63 -11.02
C ASN A 111 -5.47 13.20 -10.40
N SER A 112 -5.04 11.96 -10.64
CA SER A 112 -3.82 11.39 -10.05
C SER A 112 -2.74 11.04 -11.10
N ASP A 113 -2.79 11.66 -12.28
CA ASP A 113 -1.88 11.37 -13.38
C ASP A 113 -0.42 11.71 -13.06
N PHE A 114 -0.19 12.65 -12.15
CA PHE A 114 1.15 13.07 -11.75
C PHE A 114 1.62 12.43 -10.45
N ILE A 115 0.90 11.41 -9.95
CA ILE A 115 1.25 10.65 -8.74
C ILE A 115 1.68 9.24 -9.14
N THR A 116 2.98 8.99 -9.15
CA THR A 116 3.53 7.66 -9.44
C THR A 116 4.77 7.38 -8.59
N GLY A 117 5.06 6.11 -8.30
CA GLY A 117 6.17 5.67 -7.47
C GLY A 117 6.04 5.99 -5.98
N GLN A 118 4.89 6.51 -5.55
CA GLN A 118 4.71 6.99 -4.19
C GLN A 118 4.31 5.88 -3.23
N THR A 119 4.72 6.07 -1.97
CA THR A 119 4.29 5.26 -0.84
C THR A 119 3.44 6.14 0.07
N ILE A 120 2.13 5.94 0.03
CA ILE A 120 1.16 6.81 0.71
C ILE A 120 0.65 6.12 1.96
N HIS A 121 0.88 6.74 3.10
CA HIS A 121 0.53 6.23 4.40
C HIS A 121 -0.89 6.65 4.80
N VAL A 122 -1.75 5.66 5.12
CA VAL A 122 -3.09 5.85 5.70
C VAL A 122 -3.07 5.19 7.07
N ASN A 123 -2.42 5.83 8.04
CA ASN A 123 -1.98 5.18 9.28
C ASN A 123 -2.30 5.94 10.57
N GLY A 124 -3.03 7.06 10.51
CA GLY A 124 -3.40 7.84 11.68
C GLY A 124 -2.22 8.41 12.47
N GLY A 125 -1.07 8.63 11.82
CA GLY A 125 0.15 9.15 12.44
C GLY A 125 1.02 8.07 13.10
N SER A 126 0.75 6.78 12.87
CA SER A 126 1.57 5.70 13.45
C SER A 126 3.00 5.63 12.88
N TYR A 127 3.26 6.31 11.77
CA TYR A 127 4.57 6.45 11.15
C TYR A 127 4.60 7.71 10.27
N PHE A 128 5.70 8.44 10.35
CA PHE A 128 6.03 9.58 9.50
C PHE A 128 7.28 9.20 8.68
N PRO A 129 7.26 9.23 7.34
CA PRO A 129 8.41 8.94 6.48
C PRO A 129 9.49 10.02 6.55
#